data_ff0f5984914c5ad198f6271176e3f832
#
_entry.id   ff0f5984914c5ad198f6271176e3f832
#
_cell.length_a   1.000
_cell.length_b   1.000
_cell.length_c   1.000
_cell.angle_alpha   90.00
_cell.angle_beta   90.00
_cell.angle_gamma   90.00
#
_symmetry.space_group_name_H-M   'P 1'
#
loop_
_entity.id
_entity.type
_entity.pdbx_description
1 polymer ?
#
loop_
_entity_poly.entity_id
_entity_poly.type
_entity_poly.pdbx_seq_one_letter_code
_entity_poly.pdbx_strand_id
1 'polypeptide(L)'
;YVKRDYGTSIQDFYTNIWWPDMLDMAEEHGVKYTGVIIDNYEDDVSGDVVEQEDVQRFQYFGNMLLHQGGELGYHGYNHQPLSLSNVDYANILPYKTWESYGAMKKAMTELIRFGKEMFPGTELSVYVPPSNVLSDEGREMIVKEFPEIRTIASNYFVGDMAYTQEFEAAEDGIVEQPRIISGAVIDDYMELAAVSELNMHFVNTHFMHPDDLLDEDRGAKLGWEKLKNRLEEYMDWLYDSAPELRNLTGSELSGAIERYGALTYEKNVTDKSVELKL
;
A
#
# COMPACT_ATOMS: atom_id res chain seq x y z
N TYR A 1 -4.00 4.34 -24.71
CA TYR A 1 -5.09 5.09 -24.06
C TYR A 1 -4.69 6.55 -23.85
N VAL A 2 -3.68 6.88 -23.04
CA VAL A 2 -3.27 8.25 -22.73
C VAL A 2 -3.06 9.11 -23.98
N LYS A 3 -2.29 8.61 -24.97
CA LYS A 3 -2.08 9.34 -26.22
C LYS A 3 -3.35 9.54 -27.03
N ARG A 4 -4.28 8.57 -26.99
CA ARG A 4 -5.59 8.66 -27.64
C ARG A 4 -6.46 9.74 -27.02
N ASP A 5 -6.53 9.78 -25.68
CA ASP A 5 -7.50 10.57 -24.94
C ASP A 5 -6.99 11.99 -24.64
N TYR A 6 -5.68 12.16 -24.46
CA TYR A 6 -5.05 13.41 -24.05
C TYR A 6 -4.05 13.98 -25.06
N GLY A 7 -3.65 13.21 -26.06
CA GLY A 7 -2.70 13.66 -27.11
C GLY A 7 -1.27 13.92 -26.62
N THR A 8 -0.93 13.49 -25.40
CA THR A 8 0.34 13.76 -24.73
C THR A 8 1.15 12.49 -24.45
N SER A 9 2.38 12.61 -23.96
CA SER A 9 3.17 11.49 -23.47
C SER A 9 2.61 10.97 -22.14
N ILE A 10 2.95 9.73 -21.79
CA ILE A 10 2.58 9.15 -20.49
C ILE A 10 3.17 9.99 -19.35
N GLN A 11 4.43 10.41 -19.47
CA GLN A 11 5.10 11.22 -18.46
C GLN A 11 4.41 12.57 -18.26
N ASP A 12 4.11 13.29 -19.34
CA ASP A 12 3.40 14.58 -19.26
C ASP A 12 1.99 14.42 -18.70
N PHE A 13 1.32 13.32 -19.02
CA PHE A 13 0.01 13.01 -18.47
C PHE A 13 0.08 12.87 -16.95
N TYR A 14 0.98 12.04 -16.42
CA TYR A 14 1.14 11.88 -14.98
C TYR A 14 1.54 13.18 -14.29
N THR A 15 2.45 13.94 -14.87
CA THR A 15 2.95 15.18 -14.27
C THR A 15 1.90 16.29 -14.27
N ASN A 16 1.12 16.43 -15.35
CA ASN A 16 0.28 17.62 -15.55
C ASN A 16 -1.22 17.36 -15.39
N ILE A 17 -1.65 16.10 -15.28
CA ILE A 17 -3.07 15.74 -15.17
C ILE A 17 -3.29 14.82 -13.96
N TRP A 18 -2.76 13.59 -14.00
CA TRP A 18 -3.07 12.58 -12.99
C TRP A 18 -2.67 12.99 -11.57
N TRP A 19 -1.42 13.40 -11.36
CA TRP A 19 -0.97 13.83 -10.04
C TRP A 19 -1.68 15.08 -9.53
N PRO A 20 -1.88 16.15 -10.33
CA PRO A 20 -2.71 17.27 -9.92
C PRO A 20 -4.10 16.83 -9.48
N ASP A 21 -4.82 16.03 -10.28
CA ASP A 21 -6.14 15.53 -9.93
C ASP A 21 -6.16 14.72 -8.63
N MET A 22 -5.17 13.84 -8.43
CA MET A 22 -5.06 13.05 -7.18
C MET A 22 -4.78 13.94 -5.96
N LEU A 23 -3.99 14.99 -6.13
CA LEU A 23 -3.68 15.92 -5.03
C LEU A 23 -4.86 16.84 -4.71
N ASP A 24 -5.60 17.30 -5.72
CA ASP A 24 -6.82 18.08 -5.53
C ASP A 24 -7.88 17.26 -4.78
N MET A 25 -8.05 16.00 -5.15
CA MET A 25 -8.93 15.06 -4.46
C MET A 25 -8.50 14.79 -3.02
N ALA A 26 -7.18 14.67 -2.79
CA ALA A 26 -6.64 14.52 -1.45
C ALA A 26 -6.89 15.77 -0.58
N GLU A 27 -6.78 16.97 -1.15
CA GLU A 27 -7.06 18.22 -0.45
C GLU A 27 -8.55 18.35 -0.11
N GLU A 28 -9.44 18.02 -1.06
CA GLU A 28 -10.89 18.10 -0.89
C GLU A 28 -11.39 17.20 0.25
N HIS A 29 -10.93 15.96 0.30
CA HIS A 29 -11.35 14.97 1.30
C HIS A 29 -10.40 14.84 2.50
N GLY A 30 -9.28 15.56 2.50
CA GLY A 30 -8.24 15.45 3.54
C GLY A 30 -7.47 14.12 3.53
N VAL A 31 -7.46 13.41 2.39
CA VAL A 31 -6.79 12.10 2.23
C VAL A 31 -5.28 12.27 2.33
N LYS A 32 -4.62 11.29 2.95
CA LYS A 32 -3.17 11.18 3.00
C LYS A 32 -2.72 9.94 2.25
N TYR A 33 -1.79 10.11 1.32
CA TYR A 33 -1.26 8.97 0.57
C TYR A 33 0.01 8.39 1.22
N THR A 34 0.10 7.06 1.21
CA THR A 34 1.35 6.34 1.42
C THR A 34 1.87 5.90 0.06
N GLY A 35 2.86 6.61 -0.48
CA GLY A 35 3.50 6.27 -1.75
C GLY A 35 4.56 5.19 -1.55
N VAL A 36 4.52 4.11 -2.34
CA VAL A 36 5.47 3.00 -2.19
C VAL A 36 6.45 2.95 -3.35
N ILE A 37 7.73 2.81 -3.03
CA ILE A 37 8.86 2.86 -3.94
C ILE A 37 9.16 1.46 -4.46
N ILE A 38 9.26 1.33 -5.78
CA ILE A 38 9.87 0.19 -6.46
C ILE A 38 11.22 0.63 -6.98
N ASP A 39 12.28 -0.06 -6.58
CA ASP A 39 13.62 0.19 -7.07
C ASP A 39 13.93 -0.79 -8.21
N ASN A 40 14.07 -0.24 -9.41
CA ASN A 40 14.21 -0.99 -10.67
C ASN A 40 13.02 -1.90 -11.06
N TYR A 41 13.07 -2.45 -12.28
CA TYR A 41 12.06 -3.36 -12.84
C TYR A 41 12.70 -4.47 -13.67
N GLU A 42 13.92 -4.88 -13.30
CA GLU A 42 14.60 -5.95 -13.99
C GLU A 42 14.09 -7.33 -13.52
N ASP A 43 14.16 -8.32 -14.41
CA ASP A 43 13.80 -9.70 -14.10
C ASP A 43 15.01 -10.48 -13.55
N ASP A 44 15.72 -9.87 -12.59
CA ASP A 44 16.91 -10.45 -11.95
C ASP A 44 16.66 -10.77 -10.49
N VAL A 45 17.01 -11.99 -10.09
CA VAL A 45 16.90 -12.55 -8.73
C VAL A 45 18.23 -13.09 -8.19
N SER A 46 19.34 -12.82 -8.90
CA SER A 46 20.70 -13.23 -8.48
C SER A 46 21.19 -12.46 -7.25
N GLY A 47 20.61 -11.28 -6.99
CA GLY A 47 21.07 -10.32 -6.01
C GLY A 47 22.16 -9.39 -6.54
N ASP A 48 22.41 -9.37 -7.84
CA ASP A 48 23.15 -8.28 -8.46
C ASP A 48 22.28 -7.03 -8.49
N VAL A 49 22.75 -5.98 -7.83
CA VAL A 49 22.01 -4.73 -7.71
C VAL A 49 22.51 -3.74 -8.75
N VAL A 50 21.56 -3.01 -9.34
CA VAL A 50 21.82 -1.96 -10.33
C VAL A 50 21.36 -0.63 -9.73
N GLU A 51 22.17 0.41 -9.86
CA GLU A 51 21.78 1.74 -9.40
C GLU A 51 20.65 2.30 -10.27
N GLN A 52 19.63 2.86 -9.61
CA GLN A 52 18.52 3.52 -10.28
C GLN A 52 18.99 4.83 -10.91
N GLU A 53 18.71 5.01 -12.21
CA GLU A 53 19.11 6.21 -12.97
C GLU A 53 18.12 7.37 -12.84
N ASP A 54 16.85 7.10 -12.54
CA ASP A 54 15.77 8.11 -12.57
C ASP A 54 15.53 8.81 -11.21
N VAL A 55 16.62 9.12 -10.54
CA VAL A 55 16.64 9.72 -9.20
C VAL A 55 15.80 11.00 -9.11
N GLN A 56 15.89 11.89 -10.11
CA GLN A 56 15.19 13.16 -10.06
C GLN A 56 13.67 13.02 -10.06
N ARG A 57 13.14 12.05 -10.80
CA ARG A 57 11.70 11.78 -10.83
C ARG A 57 11.21 11.20 -9.50
N PHE A 58 11.94 10.26 -8.92
CA PHE A 58 11.62 9.74 -7.59
C PHE A 58 11.60 10.86 -6.54
N GLN A 59 12.61 11.72 -6.52
CA GLN A 59 12.66 12.85 -5.60
C GLN A 59 11.53 13.86 -5.83
N TYR A 60 11.19 14.15 -7.08
CA TYR A 60 10.12 15.08 -7.40
C TYR A 60 8.76 14.60 -6.86
N PHE A 61 8.34 13.40 -7.24
CA PHE A 61 7.04 12.87 -6.81
C PHE A 61 7.01 12.48 -5.33
N GLY A 62 8.08 11.91 -4.80
CA GLY A 62 8.16 11.59 -3.38
C GLY A 62 8.09 12.82 -2.48
N ASN A 63 8.84 13.88 -2.80
CA ASN A 63 8.76 15.14 -2.04
C ASN A 63 7.38 15.81 -2.17
N MET A 64 6.73 15.69 -3.31
CA MET A 64 5.38 16.20 -3.51
C MET A 64 4.40 15.52 -2.54
N LEU A 65 4.43 14.18 -2.42
CA LEU A 65 3.62 13.44 -1.45
C LEU A 65 3.93 13.83 -0.01
N LEU A 66 5.22 13.92 0.35
CA LEU A 66 5.64 14.31 1.70
C LEU A 66 5.17 15.72 2.07
N HIS A 67 5.22 16.69 1.14
CA HIS A 67 4.76 18.05 1.37
C HIS A 67 3.23 18.15 1.58
N GLN A 68 2.47 17.20 1.07
CA GLN A 68 1.02 17.10 1.24
C GLN A 68 0.62 16.36 2.53
N GLY A 69 1.58 16.03 3.39
CA GLY A 69 1.32 15.29 4.62
C GLY A 69 1.14 13.79 4.43
N GLY A 70 1.50 13.27 3.26
CA GLY A 70 1.62 11.83 3.00
C GLY A 70 2.92 11.24 3.53
N GLU A 71 3.16 9.98 3.26
CA GLU A 71 4.40 9.27 3.58
C GLU A 71 4.92 8.44 2.41
N LEU A 72 6.10 7.86 2.59
CA LEU A 72 6.71 6.94 1.64
C LEU A 72 7.00 5.59 2.32
N GLY A 73 6.93 4.52 1.52
CA GLY A 73 7.25 3.15 1.91
C GLY A 73 7.93 2.40 0.78
N TYR A 74 7.97 1.08 0.87
CA TYR A 74 8.69 0.21 -0.06
C TYR A 74 7.75 -0.80 -0.74
N HIS A 75 8.03 -1.10 -2.02
CA HIS A 75 7.26 -2.08 -2.81
C HIS A 75 8.16 -3.04 -3.61
N GLY A 76 9.30 -3.34 -3.07
CA GLY A 76 10.22 -4.33 -3.60
C GLY A 76 11.32 -3.77 -4.50
N TYR A 77 12.43 -4.50 -4.55
CA TYR A 77 13.48 -4.38 -5.54
C TYR A 77 13.09 -5.20 -6.77
N ASN A 78 13.20 -4.66 -7.96
CA ASN A 78 12.74 -5.28 -9.22
C ASN A 78 11.25 -5.69 -9.21
N HIS A 79 10.44 -5.15 -8.29
CA HIS A 79 9.07 -5.62 -8.06
C HIS A 79 8.99 -7.15 -7.84
N GLN A 80 10.03 -7.77 -7.28
CA GLN A 80 10.09 -9.21 -7.03
C GLN A 80 9.59 -9.53 -5.61
N PRO A 81 8.67 -10.49 -5.46
CA PRO A 81 8.23 -10.97 -4.15
C PRO A 81 9.39 -11.56 -3.34
N LEU A 82 9.36 -11.37 -2.03
CA LEU A 82 10.35 -11.95 -1.13
C LEU A 82 10.02 -13.42 -0.86
N SER A 83 10.54 -14.31 -1.71
CA SER A 83 10.36 -15.75 -1.59
C SER A 83 11.55 -16.53 -2.15
N LEU A 84 11.94 -17.56 -1.41
CA LEU A 84 12.95 -18.55 -1.80
C LEU A 84 12.33 -19.87 -2.24
N SER A 85 11.13 -20.16 -1.77
CA SER A 85 10.46 -21.41 -2.07
C SER A 85 9.96 -21.41 -3.50
N ASN A 86 10.08 -22.56 -4.13
CA ASN A 86 9.51 -22.83 -5.44
C ASN A 86 7.99 -22.97 -5.30
N VAL A 87 7.37 -21.88 -4.86
CA VAL A 87 5.92 -21.80 -4.67
C VAL A 87 5.28 -21.80 -6.05
N ASP A 88 4.10 -22.34 -6.14
CA ASP A 88 3.31 -22.41 -7.39
C ASP A 88 3.10 -21.03 -8.06
N TYR A 89 3.38 -19.90 -7.35
CA TYR A 89 3.30 -18.59 -7.94
C TYR A 89 4.26 -18.40 -9.14
N ALA A 90 5.45 -18.99 -9.11
CA ALA A 90 6.41 -18.92 -10.21
C ALA A 90 5.89 -19.59 -11.52
N ASN A 91 4.84 -20.42 -11.43
CA ASN A 91 4.16 -20.99 -12.59
C ASN A 91 2.90 -20.22 -13.01
N ILE A 92 2.39 -19.33 -12.16
CA ILE A 92 1.14 -18.59 -12.38
C ILE A 92 1.42 -17.11 -12.62
N LEU A 93 2.37 -16.52 -11.86
CA LEU A 93 2.80 -15.15 -11.99
C LEU A 93 4.16 -15.08 -12.71
N PRO A 94 4.51 -13.97 -13.36
CA PRO A 94 5.74 -13.84 -14.14
C PRO A 94 7.01 -13.66 -13.30
N TYR A 95 6.98 -14.03 -12.00
CA TYR A 95 8.10 -13.85 -11.09
C TYR A 95 8.96 -15.10 -11.01
N LYS A 96 10.24 -14.87 -10.70
CA LYS A 96 11.21 -15.90 -10.33
C LYS A 96 11.37 -15.94 -8.81
N THR A 97 11.81 -17.07 -8.27
CA THR A 97 12.28 -17.15 -6.89
C THR A 97 13.70 -16.61 -6.78
N TRP A 98 14.01 -15.95 -5.68
CA TRP A 98 15.39 -15.52 -5.41
C TRP A 98 16.33 -16.73 -5.36
N GLU A 99 17.53 -16.58 -5.91
CA GLU A 99 18.52 -17.67 -5.96
C GLU A 99 19.01 -18.08 -4.57
N SER A 100 18.97 -17.17 -3.60
CA SER A 100 19.36 -17.43 -2.22
C SER A 100 18.82 -16.38 -1.26
N TYR A 101 18.80 -16.70 0.02
CA TYR A 101 18.54 -15.73 1.10
C TYR A 101 19.48 -14.51 1.03
N GLY A 102 20.76 -14.74 0.71
CA GLY A 102 21.73 -13.67 0.56
C GLY A 102 21.41 -12.72 -0.61
N ALA A 103 20.95 -13.26 -1.73
CA ALA A 103 20.52 -12.49 -2.89
C ALA A 103 19.29 -11.62 -2.55
N MET A 104 18.28 -12.24 -1.94
CA MET A 104 17.06 -11.56 -1.49
C MET A 104 17.35 -10.44 -0.47
N LYS A 105 18.22 -10.73 0.53
CA LYS A 105 18.66 -9.74 1.53
C LYS A 105 19.43 -8.58 0.88
N LYS A 106 20.31 -8.84 -0.07
CA LYS A 106 21.11 -7.83 -0.77
C LYS A 106 20.18 -6.88 -1.56
N ALA A 107 19.18 -7.41 -2.25
CA ALA A 107 18.19 -6.63 -2.97
C ALA A 107 17.36 -5.74 -2.03
N MET A 108 16.88 -6.26 -0.91
CA MET A 108 16.18 -5.46 0.10
C MET A 108 17.08 -4.40 0.74
N THR A 109 18.37 -4.72 0.97
CA THR A 109 19.34 -3.75 1.48
C THR A 109 19.49 -2.58 0.51
N GLU A 110 19.56 -2.86 -0.79
CA GLU A 110 19.65 -1.81 -1.82
C GLU A 110 18.38 -0.95 -1.87
N LEU A 111 17.20 -1.54 -1.87
CA LEU A 111 15.94 -0.81 -1.84
C LEU A 111 15.87 0.15 -0.64
N ILE A 112 16.26 -0.30 0.53
CA ILE A 112 16.28 0.52 1.75
C ILE A 112 17.35 1.61 1.66
N ARG A 113 18.55 1.28 1.17
CA ARG A 113 19.62 2.26 0.92
C ARG A 113 19.13 3.36 -0.03
N PHE A 114 18.52 2.96 -1.14
CA PHE A 114 17.96 3.87 -2.13
C PHE A 114 16.93 4.81 -1.50
N GLY A 115 15.95 4.29 -0.78
CA GLY A 115 14.92 5.11 -0.12
C GLY A 115 15.53 6.12 0.87
N LYS A 116 16.48 5.70 1.70
CA LYS A 116 17.17 6.58 2.67
C LYS A 116 18.02 7.66 2.01
N GLU A 117 18.64 7.35 0.89
CA GLU A 117 19.46 8.30 0.13
C GLU A 117 18.59 9.33 -0.60
N MET A 118 17.47 8.88 -1.20
CA MET A 118 16.55 9.76 -1.90
C MET A 118 15.80 10.70 -0.95
N PHE A 119 15.46 10.25 0.25
CA PHE A 119 14.63 10.98 1.21
C PHE A 119 15.31 11.04 2.59
N PRO A 120 16.46 11.74 2.70
CA PRO A 120 17.23 11.77 3.94
C PRO A 120 16.42 12.41 5.08
N GLY A 121 16.40 11.72 6.21
CA GLY A 121 15.66 12.16 7.39
C GLY A 121 14.16 11.81 7.38
N THR A 122 13.67 11.14 6.33
CA THR A 122 12.32 10.59 6.27
C THR A 122 12.34 9.14 6.76
N GLU A 123 11.40 8.79 7.63
CA GLU A 123 11.19 7.41 8.06
C GLU A 123 10.30 6.70 7.03
N LEU A 124 10.76 5.58 6.48
CA LEU A 124 10.04 4.71 5.58
C LEU A 124 9.84 3.37 6.28
N SER A 125 8.68 3.16 6.86
CA SER A 125 8.41 1.99 7.71
C SER A 125 7.34 1.04 7.16
N VAL A 126 6.75 1.36 6.02
CA VAL A 126 5.70 0.57 5.38
C VAL A 126 6.29 -0.25 4.24
N TYR A 127 6.00 -1.54 4.21
CA TYR A 127 6.33 -2.44 3.11
C TYR A 127 5.04 -3.03 2.51
N VAL A 128 4.89 -2.91 1.20
CA VAL A 128 3.82 -3.55 0.44
C VAL A 128 4.43 -4.67 -0.40
N PRO A 129 4.11 -5.93 -0.16
CA PRO A 129 4.65 -7.04 -0.95
C PRO A 129 4.23 -6.95 -2.42
N PRO A 130 5.16 -7.08 -3.39
CA PRO A 130 4.81 -7.20 -4.80
C PRO A 130 3.78 -8.30 -5.04
N SER A 131 2.71 -7.96 -5.77
CA SER A 131 1.57 -8.84 -6.07
C SER A 131 0.95 -9.53 -4.83
N ASN A 132 1.07 -8.94 -3.65
CA ASN A 132 0.63 -9.50 -2.36
C ASN A 132 1.30 -10.83 -1.99
N VAL A 133 2.45 -11.14 -2.53
CA VAL A 133 3.19 -12.37 -2.26
C VAL A 133 4.34 -12.10 -1.31
N LEU A 134 4.31 -12.79 -0.18
CA LEU A 134 5.37 -12.75 0.83
C LEU A 134 5.47 -14.14 1.46
N SER A 135 6.63 -14.75 1.35
CA SER A 135 6.87 -16.04 2.01
C SER A 135 7.20 -15.88 3.50
N ASP A 136 7.12 -16.96 4.25
CA ASP A 136 7.53 -16.97 5.66
C ASP A 136 9.00 -16.54 5.81
N GLU A 137 9.89 -17.00 4.93
CA GLU A 137 11.29 -16.62 4.94
C GLU A 137 11.49 -15.13 4.62
N GLY A 138 10.68 -14.58 3.69
CA GLY A 138 10.69 -13.16 3.36
C GLY A 138 10.24 -12.31 4.54
N ARG A 139 9.17 -12.73 5.22
CA ARG A 139 8.69 -12.06 6.44
C ARG A 139 9.70 -12.15 7.58
N GLU A 140 10.25 -13.33 7.84
CA GLU A 140 11.31 -13.49 8.84
C GLU A 140 12.53 -12.60 8.55
N MET A 141 12.89 -12.45 7.29
CA MET A 141 13.98 -11.57 6.88
C MET A 141 13.66 -10.10 7.21
N ILE A 142 12.45 -9.63 6.90
CA ILE A 142 12.03 -8.27 7.26
C ILE A 142 12.18 -8.06 8.77
N VAL A 143 11.60 -8.92 9.58
CA VAL A 143 11.63 -8.80 11.04
C VAL A 143 13.06 -8.80 11.60
N LYS A 144 13.92 -9.66 11.09
CA LYS A 144 15.27 -9.84 11.65
C LYS A 144 16.30 -8.84 11.16
N GLU A 145 16.20 -8.46 9.88
CA GLU A 145 17.29 -7.75 9.20
C GLU A 145 16.93 -6.28 8.91
N PHE A 146 15.62 -5.95 8.89
CA PHE A 146 15.12 -4.62 8.52
C PHE A 146 14.12 -4.09 9.55
N PRO A 147 14.55 -3.89 10.81
CA PRO A 147 13.66 -3.50 11.92
C PRO A 147 13.03 -2.11 11.77
N GLU A 148 13.47 -1.31 10.79
CA GLU A 148 12.82 -0.07 10.40
C GLU A 148 11.46 -0.30 9.72
N ILE A 149 11.25 -1.45 9.09
CA ILE A 149 9.95 -1.84 8.53
C ILE A 149 9.09 -2.36 9.67
N ARG A 150 8.02 -1.65 9.95
CA ARG A 150 7.09 -1.96 11.04
C ARG A 150 5.69 -2.32 10.58
N THR A 151 5.38 -2.03 9.33
CA THR A 151 4.07 -2.25 8.73
C THR A 151 4.23 -3.09 7.48
N ILE A 152 3.43 -4.14 7.36
CA ILE A 152 3.25 -4.88 6.12
C ILE A 152 1.81 -4.70 5.67
N ALA A 153 1.61 -4.17 4.44
CA ALA A 153 0.29 -3.96 3.87
C ALA A 153 0.12 -4.84 2.63
N SER A 154 -0.72 -5.85 2.72
CA SER A 154 -0.97 -6.82 1.67
C SER A 154 -2.46 -7.00 1.40
N ASN A 155 -3.03 -8.15 1.59
CA ASN A 155 -4.35 -8.49 1.13
C ASN A 155 -5.22 -9.07 2.26
N TYR A 156 -6.49 -8.68 2.26
CA TYR A 156 -7.52 -9.22 3.15
C TYR A 156 -8.11 -10.54 2.62
N PHE A 157 -8.23 -10.66 1.30
CA PHE A 157 -8.87 -11.83 0.69
C PHE A 157 -7.95 -13.03 0.62
N VAL A 158 -8.48 -14.20 0.92
CA VAL A 158 -7.77 -15.48 0.83
C VAL A 158 -7.52 -15.84 -0.63
N GLY A 159 -6.27 -16.09 -0.96
CA GLY A 159 -5.84 -16.65 -2.24
C GLY A 159 -4.67 -17.59 -2.00
N ASP A 160 -4.55 -18.63 -2.81
CA ASP A 160 -3.57 -19.72 -2.60
C ASP A 160 -2.11 -19.24 -2.48
N MET A 161 -1.82 -18.01 -2.89
CA MET A 161 -0.47 -17.46 -2.89
C MET A 161 -0.36 -16.07 -2.24
N ALA A 162 -1.48 -15.44 -1.93
CA ALA A 162 -1.47 -14.13 -1.30
C ALA A 162 -1.08 -14.24 0.17
N TYR A 163 -0.27 -13.32 0.63
CA TYR A 163 -0.05 -13.09 2.05
C TYR A 163 -1.30 -12.45 2.65
N THR A 164 -2.16 -13.29 3.20
CA THR A 164 -3.46 -12.86 3.76
C THR A 164 -3.29 -12.32 5.17
N GLN A 165 -3.92 -11.19 5.44
CA GLN A 165 -3.78 -10.44 6.69
C GLN A 165 -5.13 -10.15 7.34
N GLU A 166 -5.09 -9.86 8.64
CA GLU A 166 -6.08 -9.13 9.41
C GLU A 166 -5.47 -7.84 9.95
N PHE A 167 -6.30 -6.88 10.43
CA PHE A 167 -5.80 -5.68 11.08
C PHE A 167 -5.34 -5.99 12.50
N GLU A 168 -4.06 -6.21 12.68
CA GLU A 168 -3.51 -6.58 13.99
C GLU A 168 -2.07 -6.10 14.19
N ALA A 169 -1.67 -6.00 15.45
CA ALA A 169 -0.27 -5.89 15.83
C ALA A 169 0.23 -7.29 16.19
N ALA A 170 1.07 -7.86 15.33
CA ALA A 170 1.61 -9.20 15.51
C ALA A 170 2.64 -9.27 16.65
N GLU A 171 2.84 -10.46 17.22
CA GLU A 171 3.75 -10.68 18.35
C GLU A 171 5.22 -10.32 18.03
N ASP A 172 5.63 -10.36 16.78
CA ASP A 172 6.98 -10.02 16.32
C ASP A 172 7.19 -8.51 16.08
N GLY A 173 6.18 -7.68 16.33
CA GLY A 173 6.24 -6.24 16.23
C GLY A 173 5.86 -5.67 14.86
N ILE A 174 5.47 -6.50 13.91
CA ILE A 174 4.88 -6.06 12.65
C ILE A 174 3.41 -5.71 12.86
N VAL A 175 2.99 -4.60 12.29
CA VAL A 175 1.57 -4.26 12.18
C VAL A 175 1.04 -4.66 10.81
N GLU A 176 0.03 -5.50 10.80
CA GLU A 176 -0.61 -6.02 9.61
C GLU A 176 -1.71 -5.07 9.14
N GLN A 177 -1.68 -4.69 7.86
CA GLN A 177 -2.65 -3.76 7.27
C GLN A 177 -3.14 -4.26 5.91
N PRO A 178 -4.13 -5.15 5.88
CA PRO A 178 -4.70 -5.60 4.62
C PRO A 178 -5.36 -4.45 3.87
N ARG A 179 -5.22 -4.42 2.55
CA ARG A 179 -6.05 -3.55 1.71
C ARG A 179 -7.44 -4.14 1.56
N ILE A 180 -8.44 -3.28 1.66
CA ILE A 180 -9.86 -3.66 1.54
C ILE A 180 -10.36 -3.30 0.14
N ILE A 181 -10.03 -2.10 -0.35
CA ILE A 181 -10.47 -1.59 -1.64
C ILE A 181 -9.27 -1.44 -2.58
N SER A 182 -9.50 -1.65 -3.87
CA SER A 182 -8.47 -1.49 -4.90
C SER A 182 -9.00 -0.76 -6.13
N GLY A 183 -8.18 0.15 -6.65
CA GLY A 183 -8.41 0.84 -7.93
C GLY A 183 -9.55 1.85 -7.88
N ALA A 184 -9.99 2.31 -9.06
CA ALA A 184 -11.03 3.31 -9.22
C ALA A 184 -12.34 2.75 -9.81
N VAL A 185 -12.42 1.43 -10.03
CA VAL A 185 -13.64 0.75 -10.47
C VAL A 185 -14.25 0.04 -9.28
N ILE A 186 -14.97 0.82 -8.47
CA ILE A 186 -15.62 0.33 -7.26
C ILE A 186 -16.98 -0.27 -7.63
N ASP A 187 -17.29 -1.43 -7.08
CA ASP A 187 -18.56 -2.13 -7.25
C ASP A 187 -19.28 -2.32 -5.90
N ASP A 188 -20.52 -2.78 -5.94
CA ASP A 188 -21.36 -3.01 -4.76
C ASP A 188 -20.70 -3.96 -3.73
N TYR A 189 -19.85 -4.91 -4.19
CA TYR A 189 -19.13 -5.82 -3.32
C TYR A 189 -18.01 -5.10 -2.55
N MET A 190 -17.29 -4.21 -3.22
CA MET A 190 -16.25 -3.39 -2.58
C MET A 190 -16.87 -2.40 -1.59
N GLU A 191 -18.02 -1.79 -1.90
CA GLU A 191 -18.75 -0.95 -0.97
C GLU A 191 -19.20 -1.74 0.27
N LEU A 192 -19.74 -2.95 0.06
CA LEU A 192 -20.09 -3.85 1.16
C LEU A 192 -18.86 -4.20 2.01
N ALA A 193 -17.72 -4.51 1.40
CA ALA A 193 -16.49 -4.79 2.11
C ALA A 193 -16.03 -3.57 2.94
N ALA A 194 -16.03 -2.37 2.35
CA ALA A 194 -15.66 -1.14 3.03
C ALA A 194 -16.52 -0.88 4.28
N VAL A 195 -17.86 -0.97 4.14
CA VAL A 195 -18.78 -0.79 5.28
C VAL A 195 -18.61 -1.88 6.32
N SER A 196 -18.39 -3.12 5.90
CA SER A 196 -18.17 -4.24 6.82
C SER A 196 -16.92 -4.00 7.66
N GLU A 197 -15.80 -3.62 7.05
CA GLU A 197 -14.54 -3.36 7.74
C GLU A 197 -14.63 -2.14 8.67
N LEU A 198 -15.29 -1.08 8.25
CA LEU A 198 -15.56 0.07 9.13
C LEU A 198 -16.37 -0.30 10.38
N ASN A 199 -17.24 -1.30 10.29
CA ASN A 199 -18.02 -1.77 11.43
C ASN A 199 -17.29 -2.84 12.28
N MET A 200 -16.41 -3.63 11.69
CA MET A 200 -15.71 -4.73 12.37
C MET A 200 -14.37 -4.27 12.96
N HIS A 201 -13.58 -3.51 12.19
CA HIS A 201 -12.23 -3.08 12.57
C HIS A 201 -12.08 -1.56 12.70
N PHE A 202 -13.13 -0.78 12.38
CA PHE A 202 -13.13 0.69 12.42
C PHE A 202 -12.09 1.31 11.48
N VAL A 203 -11.79 0.64 10.38
CA VAL A 203 -10.76 1.03 9.43
C VAL A 203 -11.21 0.76 7.99
N ASN A 204 -10.67 1.53 7.06
CA ASN A 204 -10.73 1.27 5.63
C ASN A 204 -9.37 1.58 5.02
N THR A 205 -8.92 0.74 4.12
CA THR A 205 -7.68 0.92 3.37
C THR A 205 -7.96 0.81 1.88
N HIS A 206 -7.44 1.75 1.11
CA HIS A 206 -7.62 1.79 -0.34
C HIS A 206 -6.27 1.76 -1.02
N PHE A 207 -6.10 0.83 -1.95
CA PHE A 207 -4.89 0.67 -2.74
C PHE A 207 -5.12 1.07 -4.19
N MET A 208 -4.24 1.90 -4.74
CA MET A 208 -4.30 2.31 -6.14
C MET A 208 -2.96 2.12 -6.82
N HIS A 209 -3.01 1.70 -8.09
CA HIS A 209 -1.85 1.75 -8.95
C HIS A 209 -1.97 2.96 -9.88
N PRO A 210 -0.95 3.82 -9.97
CA PRO A 210 -0.97 4.90 -10.95
C PRO A 210 -1.18 4.41 -12.39
N ASP A 211 -0.81 3.18 -12.70
CA ASP A 211 -0.93 2.57 -14.03
C ASP A 211 -2.27 1.82 -14.27
N ASP A 212 -3.23 1.87 -13.36
CA ASP A 212 -4.58 1.29 -13.56
C ASP A 212 -5.23 1.78 -14.86
N LEU A 213 -4.99 3.04 -15.21
CA LEU A 213 -5.48 3.62 -16.46
C LEU A 213 -4.78 3.11 -17.73
N LEU A 214 -3.73 2.32 -17.61
CA LEU A 214 -3.02 1.69 -18.71
C LEU A 214 -3.41 0.22 -18.90
N ASP A 215 -4.02 -0.40 -17.91
CA ASP A 215 -4.42 -1.80 -17.87
C ASP A 215 -5.91 -1.95 -18.22
N GLU A 216 -6.20 -2.78 -19.25
CA GLU A 216 -7.58 -2.99 -19.72
C GLU A 216 -8.48 -3.65 -18.68
N ASP A 217 -7.93 -4.50 -17.84
CA ASP A 217 -8.67 -5.22 -16.79
C ASP A 217 -8.90 -4.35 -15.56
N ARG A 218 -8.14 -3.27 -15.41
CA ARG A 218 -8.23 -2.31 -14.31
C ARG A 218 -8.92 -0.98 -14.66
N GLY A 219 -9.46 -0.88 -15.87
CA GLY A 219 -10.31 0.24 -16.26
C GLY A 219 -9.76 1.16 -17.35
N ALA A 220 -8.62 0.84 -18.00
CA ALA A 220 -8.02 1.68 -19.05
C ALA A 220 -8.99 2.03 -20.20
N LYS A 221 -9.95 1.15 -20.51
CA LYS A 221 -10.98 1.40 -21.54
C LYS A 221 -11.91 2.55 -21.19
N LEU A 222 -12.09 2.84 -19.90
CA LEU A 222 -12.93 3.94 -19.42
C LEU A 222 -12.26 5.30 -19.63
N GLY A 223 -10.92 5.34 -19.52
CA GLY A 223 -10.14 6.57 -19.50
C GLY A 223 -10.16 7.28 -18.15
N TRP A 224 -9.16 8.17 -17.91
CA TRP A 224 -8.93 8.77 -16.60
C TRP A 224 -10.13 9.58 -16.08
N GLU A 225 -10.75 10.41 -16.91
CA GLU A 225 -11.92 11.22 -16.47
C GLU A 225 -13.02 10.38 -15.80
N LYS A 226 -13.32 9.21 -16.37
CA LYS A 226 -14.34 8.34 -15.79
C LYS A 226 -13.86 7.59 -14.56
N LEU A 227 -12.58 7.22 -14.52
CA LEU A 227 -11.99 6.56 -13.35
C LEU A 227 -11.95 7.56 -12.18
N LYS A 228 -11.54 8.79 -12.46
CA LYS A 228 -11.53 9.88 -11.49
C LYS A 228 -12.92 10.12 -10.90
N ASN A 229 -13.93 10.33 -11.76
CA ASN A 229 -15.30 10.57 -11.30
C ASN A 229 -15.84 9.43 -10.42
N ARG A 230 -15.54 8.18 -10.76
CA ARG A 230 -15.94 7.02 -9.94
C ARG A 230 -15.23 7.00 -8.59
N LEU A 231 -13.98 7.38 -8.56
CA LEU A 231 -13.23 7.46 -7.31
C LEU A 231 -13.75 8.59 -6.43
N GLU A 232 -14.08 9.74 -7.01
CA GLU A 232 -14.72 10.87 -6.32
C GLU A 232 -16.10 10.45 -5.75
N GLU A 233 -16.96 9.83 -6.57
CA GLU A 233 -18.26 9.31 -6.14
C GLU A 233 -18.12 8.31 -4.98
N TYR A 234 -17.12 7.44 -5.02
CA TYR A 234 -16.82 6.52 -3.92
C TYR A 234 -16.36 7.25 -2.66
N MET A 235 -15.48 8.23 -2.78
CA MET A 235 -15.03 9.02 -1.63
C MET A 235 -16.18 9.77 -0.99
N ASP A 236 -17.01 10.43 -1.76
CA ASP A 236 -18.22 11.12 -1.28
C ASP A 236 -19.12 10.17 -0.50
N TRP A 237 -19.40 9.00 -1.08
CA TRP A 237 -20.20 7.96 -0.42
C TRP A 237 -19.55 7.46 0.89
N LEU A 238 -18.24 7.27 0.90
CA LEU A 238 -17.51 6.78 2.08
C LEU A 238 -17.59 7.80 3.23
N TYR A 239 -17.33 9.07 2.96
CA TYR A 239 -17.37 10.14 3.97
C TYR A 239 -18.79 10.46 4.42
N ASP A 240 -19.77 10.35 3.55
CA ASP A 240 -21.20 10.44 3.93
C ASP A 240 -21.62 9.28 4.85
N SER A 241 -21.10 8.07 4.58
CA SER A 241 -21.37 6.88 5.39
C SER A 241 -20.62 6.87 6.73
N ALA A 242 -19.45 7.50 6.78
CA ALA A 242 -18.58 7.54 7.95
C ALA A 242 -18.01 8.96 8.18
N PRO A 243 -18.82 9.94 8.58
CA PRO A 243 -18.42 11.36 8.67
C PRO A 243 -17.33 11.65 9.72
N GLU A 244 -17.10 10.75 10.65
CA GLU A 244 -16.03 10.86 11.67
C GLU A 244 -14.75 10.12 11.24
N LEU A 245 -14.64 9.68 9.99
CA LEU A 245 -13.49 9.00 9.46
C LEU A 245 -12.24 9.90 9.53
N ARG A 246 -11.16 9.38 10.09
CA ARG A 246 -9.88 10.07 10.16
C ARG A 246 -8.96 9.59 9.05
N ASN A 247 -8.41 10.53 8.30
CA ASN A 247 -7.41 10.23 7.27
C ASN A 247 -6.02 10.05 7.88
N LEU A 248 -5.45 8.88 7.69
CA LEU A 248 -4.17 8.47 8.25
C LEU A 248 -3.25 7.96 7.14
N THR A 249 -1.95 8.14 7.31
CA THR A 249 -0.95 7.40 6.52
C THR A 249 -0.85 5.97 7.04
N GLY A 250 -0.16 5.08 6.34
CA GLY A 250 0.03 3.69 6.78
C GLY A 250 0.69 3.59 8.15
N SER A 251 1.73 4.38 8.42
CA SER A 251 2.39 4.38 9.74
C SER A 251 1.52 4.99 10.85
N GLU A 252 0.73 6.03 10.55
CA GLU A 252 -0.25 6.58 11.50
C GLU A 252 -1.35 5.56 11.82
N LEU A 253 -1.79 4.80 10.81
CA LEU A 253 -2.76 3.71 10.99
C LEU A 253 -2.17 2.57 11.84
N SER A 254 -0.89 2.22 11.65
CA SER A 254 -0.21 1.25 12.52
C SER A 254 -0.31 1.64 13.99
N GLY A 255 -0.03 2.89 14.31
CA GLY A 255 -0.18 3.40 15.68
C GLY A 255 -1.63 3.38 16.19
N ALA A 256 -2.63 3.46 15.31
CA ALA A 256 -4.03 3.31 15.69
C ALA A 256 -4.38 1.85 15.97
N ILE A 257 -3.91 0.91 15.14
CA ILE A 257 -4.10 -0.53 15.32
C ILE A 257 -3.44 -1.01 16.61
N GLU A 258 -2.20 -0.62 16.88
CA GLU A 258 -1.50 -0.94 18.14
C GLU A 258 -2.28 -0.47 19.37
N ARG A 259 -2.77 0.79 19.35
CA ARG A 259 -3.57 1.31 20.47
C ARG A 259 -4.89 0.58 20.64
N TYR A 260 -5.55 0.23 19.54
CA TYR A 260 -6.80 -0.53 19.59
C TYR A 260 -6.58 -1.94 20.12
N GLY A 261 -5.55 -2.65 19.65
CA GLY A 261 -5.18 -3.99 20.12
C GLY A 261 -4.74 -4.03 21.59
N ALA A 262 -4.14 -2.94 22.10
CA ALA A 262 -3.75 -2.82 23.49
C ALA A 262 -4.90 -2.40 24.44
N LEU A 263 -6.10 -2.10 23.89
CA LEU A 263 -7.22 -1.65 24.70
C LEU A 263 -7.76 -2.76 25.56
N THR A 264 -7.77 -2.54 26.87
CA THR A 264 -8.43 -3.45 27.82
C THR A 264 -9.56 -2.70 28.53
N TYR A 265 -10.64 -3.38 28.83
CA TYR A 265 -11.75 -2.76 29.55
C TYR A 265 -12.42 -3.73 30.54
N GLU A 266 -12.87 -3.19 31.66
CA GLU A 266 -13.76 -3.87 32.58
C GLU A 266 -15.19 -3.36 32.36
N LYS A 267 -16.14 -4.26 32.22
CA LYS A 267 -17.55 -3.93 32.05
C LYS A 267 -18.35 -4.42 33.25
N ASN A 268 -18.98 -3.50 33.95
CA ASN A 268 -19.90 -3.80 35.05
C ASN A 268 -21.32 -3.38 34.65
N VAL A 269 -22.23 -4.32 34.63
CA VAL A 269 -23.65 -4.11 34.24
C VAL A 269 -24.54 -4.33 35.46
N THR A 270 -25.32 -3.30 35.78
CA THR A 270 -26.37 -3.38 36.80
C THR A 270 -27.75 -3.16 36.15
N ASP A 271 -28.82 -3.36 36.86
CA ASP A 271 -30.20 -3.11 36.38
C ASP A 271 -30.44 -1.65 35.96
N LYS A 272 -29.57 -0.72 36.34
CA LYS A 272 -29.75 0.71 36.16
C LYS A 272 -28.61 1.42 35.40
N SER A 273 -27.47 0.76 35.21
CA SER A 273 -26.29 1.36 34.64
C SER A 273 -25.36 0.34 33.98
N VAL A 274 -24.61 0.82 32.99
CA VAL A 274 -23.42 0.15 32.46
C VAL A 274 -22.22 1.04 32.78
N GLU A 275 -21.27 0.50 33.51
CA GLU A 275 -20.00 1.15 33.82
C GLU A 275 -18.90 0.48 33.02
N LEU A 276 -18.16 1.27 32.26
CA LEU A 276 -16.96 0.85 31.52
C LEU A 276 -15.76 1.52 32.17
N LYS A 277 -14.75 0.73 32.49
CA LYS A 277 -13.46 1.22 32.97
C LYS A 277 -12.39 0.81 31.97
N LEU A 278 -11.76 1.78 31.37
CA LEU A 278 -10.65 1.65 30.41
C LEU A 278 -9.31 1.61 31.14
#